data_d539c547318d77deff16b2e749b2087f
#
_entry.id   d539c547318d77deff16b2e749b2087f
#
_cell.length_a   1.000
_cell.length_b   1.000
_cell.length_c   1.000
_cell.angle_alpha   90.00
_cell.angle_beta   90.00
_cell.angle_gamma   90.00
#
_symmetry.space_group_name_H-M   'P 1'
#
loop_
_entity.id
_entity.type
_entity.pdbx_description
1 polymer ?
#
loop_
_entity_poly.entity_id
_entity_poly.type
_entity_poly.pdbx_seq_one_letter_code
_entity_poly.pdbx_strand_id
1 'polypeptide(L)'
;YEENANELSVAPIANNDTHGVQDAGNAVAPESSTVADGSYAPLSRYIYMNVNNNDWDLVRDFFEYGFSEEGMEQVADVGYVPLPSDMLADMKARLG
;
A
#
# COMPACT_ATOMS: atom_id res chain seq x y z
N TYR A 1 -3.15 -14.00 3.42
CA TYR A 1 -2.13 -14.99 3.04
C TYR A 1 -1.07 -15.18 4.14
N GLU A 2 -0.51 -14.11 4.68
CA GLU A 2 0.59 -14.18 5.66
C GLU A 2 0.25 -15.03 6.89
N GLU A 3 -0.96 -14.91 7.40
CA GLU A 3 -1.46 -15.73 8.53
C GLU A 3 -1.54 -17.23 8.21
N ASN A 4 -1.66 -17.58 6.93
CA ASN A 4 -1.84 -18.95 6.46
C ASN A 4 -0.74 -19.40 5.48
N ALA A 5 0.42 -18.79 5.54
CA ALA A 5 1.53 -19.04 4.62
C ALA A 5 2.04 -20.50 4.62
N ASN A 6 1.79 -21.24 5.71
CA ASN A 6 2.13 -22.65 5.81
C ASN A 6 1.13 -23.59 5.09
N GLU A 7 -0.06 -23.10 4.79
CA GLU A 7 -1.16 -23.87 4.18
C GLU A 7 -1.47 -23.44 2.76
N LEU A 8 -1.13 -22.19 2.40
CA LEU A 8 -1.42 -21.58 1.11
C LEU A 8 -0.16 -21.28 0.31
N SER A 9 -0.27 -21.39 -0.99
CA SER A 9 0.76 -20.95 -1.92
C SER A 9 0.27 -19.71 -2.67
N VAL A 10 1.20 -18.84 -3.03
CA VAL A 10 0.92 -17.61 -3.78
C VAL A 10 1.41 -17.75 -5.21
N ALA A 11 0.59 -17.35 -6.16
CA ALA A 11 0.98 -17.28 -7.56
C ALA A 11 1.61 -15.90 -7.86
N PRO A 12 2.87 -15.86 -8.32
CA PRO A 12 3.46 -14.61 -8.80
C PRO A 12 2.73 -14.11 -10.05
N ILE A 13 2.57 -12.80 -10.18
CA ILE A 13 1.89 -12.17 -11.30
C ILE A 13 2.88 -11.34 -12.12
N ALA A 14 2.87 -11.53 -13.44
CA ALA A 14 3.69 -10.75 -14.35
C ALA A 14 3.05 -9.36 -14.58
N ASN A 15 3.87 -8.32 -14.45
CA ASN A 15 3.50 -6.97 -14.79
C ASN A 15 3.91 -6.68 -16.23
N ASN A 16 3.07 -7.02 -17.20
CA ASN A 16 3.27 -6.62 -18.58
C ASN A 16 2.02 -5.93 -19.15
N ASP A 17 2.24 -4.97 -20.02
CA ASP A 17 1.18 -4.21 -20.68
C ASP A 17 0.56 -4.96 -21.90
N THR A 18 1.05 -6.17 -22.17
CA THR A 18 0.65 -6.94 -23.34
C THR A 18 -0.31 -8.04 -22.93
N HIS A 19 -1.58 -7.85 -23.17
CA HIS A 19 -2.60 -8.86 -22.92
C HIS A 19 -2.27 -10.16 -23.68
N GLY A 20 -2.20 -11.26 -22.95
CA GLY A 20 -2.04 -12.60 -23.51
C GLY A 20 -0.59 -13.09 -23.65
N VAL A 21 0.41 -12.28 -23.31
CA VAL A 21 1.80 -12.73 -23.24
C VAL A 21 2.14 -13.05 -21.78
N GLN A 22 2.37 -14.31 -21.50
CA GLN A 22 2.88 -14.76 -20.21
C GLN A 22 4.40 -14.61 -20.19
N ASP A 23 4.89 -13.61 -19.48
CA ASP A 23 6.30 -13.48 -19.19
C ASP A 23 6.57 -13.96 -17.76
N ALA A 24 6.76 -15.26 -17.63
CA ALA A 24 7.05 -15.89 -16.35
C ALA A 24 8.36 -15.40 -15.71
N GLY A 25 9.26 -14.79 -16.50
CA GLY A 25 10.51 -14.23 -16.01
C GLY A 25 10.37 -12.94 -15.21
N ASN A 26 9.24 -12.24 -15.38
CA ASN A 26 8.93 -10.99 -14.70
C ASN A 26 7.76 -11.12 -13.69
N ALA A 27 7.40 -12.34 -13.33
CA ALA A 27 6.35 -12.58 -12.36
C ALA A 27 6.82 -12.22 -10.94
N VAL A 28 6.03 -11.41 -10.24
CA VAL A 28 6.32 -10.88 -8.91
C VAL A 28 5.34 -11.45 -7.89
N ALA A 29 5.86 -11.93 -6.77
CA ALA A 29 5.02 -12.42 -5.67
C ALA A 29 4.38 -11.25 -4.89
N PRO A 30 3.15 -11.41 -4.40
CA PRO A 30 2.47 -10.39 -3.60
C PRO A 30 3.00 -10.42 -2.15
N GLU A 31 4.06 -9.70 -1.90
CA GLU A 31 4.65 -9.50 -0.58
C GLU A 31 4.56 -8.03 -0.19
N SER A 32 4.63 -7.72 1.11
CA SER A 32 4.57 -6.34 1.58
C SER A 32 5.64 -5.45 0.92
N SER A 33 6.84 -5.99 0.71
CA SER A 33 7.94 -5.29 0.05
C SER A 33 7.66 -4.98 -1.42
N THR A 34 7.13 -5.95 -2.18
CA THR A 34 6.85 -5.79 -3.62
C THR A 34 5.62 -4.92 -3.89
N VAL A 35 4.68 -4.89 -2.96
CA VAL A 35 3.55 -3.94 -3.00
C VAL A 35 4.05 -2.54 -2.67
N ALA A 36 4.89 -2.37 -1.64
CA ALA A 36 5.41 -1.08 -1.23
C ALA A 36 6.32 -0.43 -2.28
N ASP A 37 7.18 -1.20 -2.94
CA ASP A 37 8.11 -0.68 -3.97
C ASP A 37 7.46 -0.52 -5.37
N GLY A 38 6.21 -0.97 -5.53
CA GLY A 38 5.47 -0.87 -6.78
C GLY A 38 5.75 -1.96 -7.81
N SER A 39 6.60 -2.95 -7.50
CA SER A 39 6.91 -4.04 -8.44
C SER A 39 5.74 -5.01 -8.64
N TYR A 40 4.89 -5.18 -7.62
CA TYR A 40 3.61 -5.91 -7.73
C TYR A 40 2.49 -4.98 -8.20
N ALA A 41 2.58 -4.45 -9.42
CA ALA A 41 1.71 -3.38 -9.91
C ALA A 41 0.30 -3.81 -10.34
N PRO A 42 0.05 -4.97 -11.02
CA PRO A 42 -1.23 -5.22 -11.66
C PRO A 42 -2.42 -5.30 -10.71
N LEU A 43 -2.22 -5.82 -9.51
CA LEU A 43 -3.27 -6.05 -8.51
C LEU A 43 -3.14 -5.17 -7.26
N SER A 44 -2.12 -4.33 -7.20
CA SER A 44 -1.96 -3.36 -6.10
C SER A 44 -2.62 -2.03 -6.44
N ARG A 45 -3.11 -1.35 -5.42
CA ARG A 45 -3.71 -0.02 -5.53
C ARG A 45 -3.62 0.73 -4.22
N TYR A 46 -3.68 2.05 -4.31
CA TYR A 46 -3.79 2.90 -3.15
C TYR A 46 -5.20 2.88 -2.57
N ILE A 47 -5.26 3.07 -1.27
CA ILE A 47 -6.50 3.39 -0.56
C ILE A 47 -6.53 4.90 -0.37
N TYR A 48 -7.67 5.50 -0.70
CA TYR A 48 -7.87 6.95 -0.60
C TYR A 48 -8.90 7.27 0.47
N MET A 49 -8.63 8.32 1.23
CA MET A 49 -9.61 8.92 2.12
C MET A 49 -9.99 10.30 1.61
N ASN A 50 -11.29 10.57 1.52
CA ASN A 50 -11.81 11.85 1.06
C ASN A 50 -12.36 12.64 2.25
N VAL A 51 -11.99 13.91 2.30
CA VAL A 51 -12.45 14.84 3.35
C VAL A 51 -13.04 16.08 2.70
N ASN A 52 -14.13 16.56 3.29
CA ASN A 52 -14.66 17.86 2.91
C ASN A 52 -13.71 18.96 3.39
N ASN A 53 -13.31 19.85 2.49
CA ASN A 53 -12.39 20.96 2.82
C ASN A 53 -12.91 21.85 3.94
N ASN A 54 -14.22 22.00 4.08
CA ASN A 54 -14.82 22.80 5.14
C ASN A 54 -14.65 22.19 6.54
N ASP A 55 -14.43 20.88 6.60
CA ASP A 55 -14.29 20.13 7.86
C ASP A 55 -12.82 19.78 8.15
N TRP A 56 -11.88 20.28 7.34
CA TRP A 56 -10.47 19.93 7.45
C TRP A 56 -9.89 20.20 8.84
N ASP A 57 -10.18 21.36 9.42
CA ASP A 57 -9.70 21.73 10.76
C ASP A 57 -10.18 20.78 11.86
N LEU A 58 -11.32 20.13 11.66
CA LEU A 58 -11.90 19.18 12.62
C LEU A 58 -11.24 17.80 12.55
N VAL A 59 -10.76 17.40 11.39
CA VAL A 59 -10.26 16.03 11.15
C VAL A 59 -8.74 15.97 10.97
N ARG A 60 -8.08 17.11 10.92
CA ARG A 60 -6.64 17.22 10.69
C ARG A 60 -5.82 16.35 11.64
N ASP A 61 -6.09 16.42 12.93
CA ASP A 61 -5.37 15.66 13.95
C ASP A 61 -5.47 14.15 13.74
N PHE A 62 -6.63 13.68 13.27
CA PHE A 62 -6.82 12.29 12.90
C PHE A 62 -5.90 11.87 11.75
N PHE A 63 -5.77 12.71 10.71
CA PHE A 63 -4.86 12.43 9.59
C PHE A 63 -3.40 12.54 9.99
N GLU A 64 -3.03 13.50 10.83
CA GLU A 64 -1.68 13.61 11.36
C GLU A 64 -1.27 12.36 12.14
N TYR A 65 -2.17 11.84 12.96
CA TYR A 65 -1.94 10.58 13.65
C TYR A 65 -1.87 9.40 12.67
N GLY A 66 -2.79 9.31 11.71
CA GLY A 66 -2.82 8.25 10.71
C GLY A 66 -1.55 8.14 9.87
N PHE A 67 -0.91 9.27 9.56
CA PHE A 67 0.38 9.33 8.85
C PHE A 67 1.59 9.42 9.77
N SER A 68 1.44 9.20 11.08
CA SER A 68 2.56 9.01 12.01
C SER A 68 3.16 7.61 11.90
N GLU A 69 4.30 7.39 12.54
CA GLU A 69 4.90 6.05 12.62
C GLU A 69 3.96 5.07 13.32
N GLU A 70 3.35 5.49 14.43
CA GLU A 70 2.37 4.69 15.16
C GLU A 70 1.14 4.35 14.31
N GLY A 71 0.65 5.30 13.52
CA GLY A 71 -0.45 5.09 12.59
C GLY A 71 -0.08 4.09 11.50
N MET A 72 1.14 4.12 10.97
CA MET A 72 1.62 3.18 9.97
C MET A 72 1.82 1.77 10.53
N GLU A 73 2.23 1.62 11.79
CA GLU A 73 2.26 0.33 12.47
C GLU A 73 0.86 -0.29 12.55
N GLN A 74 -0.15 0.51 12.85
CA GLN A 74 -1.55 0.06 12.88
C GLN A 74 -2.06 -0.37 11.50
N VAL A 75 -1.62 0.31 10.45
CA VAL A 75 -1.93 -0.07 9.05
C VAL A 75 -1.39 -1.47 8.75
N ALA A 76 -0.16 -1.77 9.18
CA ALA A 76 0.44 -3.09 9.02
C ALA A 76 -0.29 -4.15 9.85
N ASP A 77 -0.65 -3.84 11.10
CA ASP A 77 -1.32 -4.77 12.02
C ASP A 77 -2.69 -5.26 11.51
N VAL A 78 -3.40 -4.41 10.77
CA VAL A 78 -4.69 -4.79 10.15
C VAL A 78 -4.53 -5.46 8.78
N GLY A 79 -3.31 -5.73 8.34
CA GLY A 79 -3.01 -6.47 7.11
C GLY A 79 -2.92 -5.63 5.84
N TYR A 80 -2.84 -4.31 5.94
CA TYR A 80 -2.54 -3.44 4.82
C TYR A 80 -1.03 -3.16 4.73
N VAL A 81 -0.58 -2.68 3.58
CA VAL A 81 0.82 -2.30 3.37
C VAL A 81 1.01 -0.82 3.68
N PRO A 82 1.86 -0.47 4.66
CA PRO A 82 2.17 0.93 4.97
C PRO A 82 2.84 1.64 3.79
N LEU A 83 2.69 2.96 3.74
CA LEU A 83 3.38 3.77 2.76
C LEU A 83 4.90 3.70 2.94
N PRO A 84 5.69 3.62 1.85
CA PRO A 84 7.14 3.83 1.91
C PRO A 84 7.49 5.18 2.53
N SER A 85 8.66 5.27 3.13
CA SER A 85 9.08 6.46 3.91
C SER A 85 9.09 7.77 3.11
N ASP A 86 9.42 7.72 1.83
CA ASP A 86 9.41 8.85 0.92
C ASP A 86 7.97 9.33 0.63
N MET A 87 7.05 8.40 0.35
CA MET A 87 5.64 8.70 0.17
C MET A 87 4.99 9.21 1.46
N LEU A 88 5.36 8.63 2.60
CA LEU A 88 4.87 9.07 3.90
C LEU A 88 5.31 10.51 4.21
N ALA A 89 6.55 10.85 3.89
CA ALA A 89 7.07 12.21 4.03
C ALA A 89 6.32 13.22 3.14
N ASP A 90 6.01 12.83 1.90
CA ASP A 90 5.22 13.65 0.98
C ASP A 90 3.80 13.88 1.49
N MET A 91 3.16 12.83 2.01
CA MET A 91 1.82 12.94 2.60
C MET A 91 1.81 13.84 3.84
N LYS A 92 2.80 13.72 4.73
CA LYS A 92 2.93 14.62 5.90
C LYS A 92 3.11 16.08 5.47
N ALA A 93 3.88 16.33 4.42
CA ALA A 93 4.05 17.69 3.88
C ALA A 93 2.74 18.28 3.32
N ARG A 94 1.87 17.45 2.75
CA ARG A 94 0.56 17.88 2.23
C ARG A 94 -0.45 18.21 3.33
N LEU A 95 -0.29 17.70 4.52
CA LEU A 95 -1.15 18.01 5.66
C LEU A 95 -0.96 19.47 6.16
N GLY A 96 0.12 20.08 5.76
CA GLY A 96 0.44 21.46 6.09
C GLY A 96 1.06 21.62 7.46
#